data_a62806d1cb4d9df7d7fbb137530a2934
#
_entry.id   a62806d1cb4d9df7d7fbb137530a2934
#
_cell.length_a   1.000
_cell.length_b   1.000
_cell.length_c   1.000
_cell.angle_alpha   90.00
_cell.angle_beta   90.00
_cell.angle_gamma   90.00
#
_symmetry.space_group_name_H-M   'P 1'
#
loop_
_entity.id
_entity.type
_entity.pdbx_description
1 polymer ?
#
loop_
_entity_poly.entity_id
_entity_poly.type
_entity_poly.pdbx_seq_one_letter_code
_entity_poly.pdbx_strand_id
1 'polypeptide(L)'
;MKINKKIVLAALVLALLAAWGIRQRSQTAPAKPAGANAQADHIEVAETDVMTLGEQELTQGVVVSGTLRAVQSAWVKARVAGELQEFKVREGDSVKAGQVLGRIDPTEYERRYRQAQEQAIAAKSQVDIAQKQYDNNQALVQQGFISKTALDTSLFSLQSAQATLRAAQAGAEVAHKSLEDSV
;
A
#
# COMPACT_ATOMS: atom_id res chain seq x y z
N MET A 1 -64.28 -45.76 88.45
CA MET A 1 -63.12 -46.07 87.65
C MET A 1 -61.89 -46.10 88.56
N LYS A 2 -61.38 -47.30 88.90
CA LYS A 2 -60.32 -47.49 89.91
C LYS A 2 -58.98 -47.27 89.20
N ILE A 3 -58.38 -46.11 89.37
CA ILE A 3 -57.05 -45.81 88.82
C ILE A 3 -56.04 -46.66 89.59
N ASN A 4 -55.36 -47.56 88.92
CA ASN A 4 -54.39 -48.47 89.52
C ASN A 4 -53.21 -47.65 90.12
N LYS A 5 -53.08 -47.71 91.47
CA LYS A 5 -52.02 -46.99 92.20
C LYS A 5 -50.60 -47.27 91.63
N LYS A 6 -50.44 -48.41 90.98
CA LYS A 6 -49.16 -48.79 90.35
C LYS A 6 -48.83 -47.93 89.08
N ILE A 7 -49.84 -47.47 88.32
CA ILE A 7 -49.66 -46.63 87.12
C ILE A 7 -49.31 -45.20 87.57
N VAL A 8 -49.92 -44.69 88.62
CA VAL A 8 -49.62 -43.37 89.15
C VAL A 8 -48.18 -43.29 89.68
N LEU A 9 -47.76 -44.40 90.37
CA LEU A 9 -46.39 -44.46 90.89
C LEU A 9 -45.33 -44.56 89.78
N ALA A 10 -45.62 -45.28 88.69
CA ALA A 10 -44.73 -45.35 87.52
C ALA A 10 -44.63 -44.00 86.82
N ALA A 11 -45.72 -43.27 86.67
CA ALA A 11 -45.72 -41.94 86.05
C ALA A 11 -44.92 -40.91 86.87
N LEU A 12 -45.01 -41.03 88.25
CA LEU A 12 -44.29 -40.13 89.13
C LEU A 12 -42.76 -40.38 89.11
N VAL A 13 -42.35 -41.66 88.98
CA VAL A 13 -40.92 -42.02 88.81
C VAL A 13 -40.36 -41.54 87.50
N LEU A 14 -41.15 -41.64 86.43
CA LEU A 14 -40.76 -41.19 85.13
C LEU A 14 -40.62 -39.63 85.04
N ALA A 15 -41.52 -38.90 85.72
CA ALA A 15 -41.45 -37.46 85.86
C ALA A 15 -40.24 -37.01 86.70
N LEU A 16 -39.85 -37.73 87.72
CA LEU A 16 -38.66 -37.41 88.51
C LEU A 16 -37.36 -37.69 87.77
N LEU A 17 -37.31 -38.75 86.96
CA LEU A 17 -36.16 -39.05 86.09
C LEU A 17 -36.00 -38.00 84.96
N ALA A 18 -37.11 -37.53 84.38
CA ALA A 18 -37.10 -36.47 83.40
C ALA A 18 -36.63 -35.13 83.99
N ALA A 19 -37.09 -34.80 85.19
CA ALA A 19 -36.68 -33.59 85.92
C ALA A 19 -35.18 -33.61 86.30
N TRP A 20 -34.67 -34.81 86.65
CA TRP A 20 -33.24 -34.97 86.96
C TRP A 20 -32.35 -34.86 85.72
N GLY A 21 -32.79 -35.41 84.56
CA GLY A 21 -32.09 -35.28 83.25
C GLY A 21 -32.02 -33.84 82.77
N ILE A 22 -33.08 -33.05 83.00
CA ILE A 22 -33.11 -31.62 82.61
C ILE A 22 -32.19 -30.79 83.54
N ARG A 23 -32.09 -31.13 84.78
CA ARG A 23 -31.25 -30.42 85.79
C ARG A 23 -29.74 -30.67 85.54
N GLN A 24 -29.34 -31.82 84.97
CA GLN A 24 -27.98 -32.12 84.65
C GLN A 24 -27.51 -31.37 83.33
N ARG A 25 -28.47 -31.10 82.46
CA ARG A 25 -28.15 -30.40 81.20
C ARG A 25 -27.93 -28.88 81.35
N SER A 26 -28.34 -28.29 82.50
CA SER A 26 -28.19 -26.85 82.73
C SER A 26 -26.91 -26.47 83.51
N GLN A 27 -25.98 -27.40 83.74
CA GLN A 27 -24.71 -27.10 84.41
C GLN A 27 -23.48 -27.13 83.53
N THR A 28 -23.65 -27.34 82.23
CA THR A 28 -22.55 -27.08 81.30
C THR A 28 -22.74 -25.70 80.65
N ALA A 29 -22.53 -24.67 81.46
CA ALA A 29 -22.20 -23.35 80.89
C ALA A 29 -20.83 -23.44 80.23
N PRO A 30 -20.71 -23.05 79.01
CA PRO A 30 -19.40 -22.97 78.39
C PRO A 30 -18.57 -21.98 79.21
N ALA A 31 -17.46 -22.42 79.73
CA ALA A 31 -16.47 -21.57 80.35
C ALA A 31 -15.99 -20.59 79.23
N LYS A 32 -16.30 -19.32 79.46
CA LYS A 32 -15.68 -18.22 78.71
C LYS A 32 -14.17 -18.43 78.83
N PRO A 33 -13.46 -18.58 77.72
CA PRO A 33 -11.99 -18.61 77.81
C PRO A 33 -11.57 -17.28 78.38
N ALA A 34 -11.00 -17.31 79.53
CA ALA A 34 -10.29 -16.20 80.13
C ALA A 34 -9.23 -15.78 79.12
N GLY A 35 -9.20 -14.48 78.85
CA GLY A 35 -8.31 -13.81 77.99
C GLY A 35 -6.96 -14.49 77.77
N ALA A 36 -6.86 -15.18 76.68
CA ALA A 36 -5.61 -15.13 75.95
C ALA A 36 -5.54 -13.71 75.39
N ASN A 37 -4.76 -12.84 75.94
CA ASN A 37 -4.15 -11.77 75.26
C ASN A 37 -3.46 -12.42 74.04
N ALA A 38 -4.15 -12.55 72.93
CA ALA A 38 -3.49 -12.64 71.68
C ALA A 38 -2.76 -11.29 71.54
N GLN A 39 -1.57 -11.23 72.10
CA GLN A 39 -0.59 -10.34 71.56
C GLN A 39 -0.59 -10.68 70.06
N ALA A 40 -1.24 -9.83 69.28
CA ALA A 40 -1.05 -9.86 67.89
C ALA A 40 0.49 -9.81 67.68
N ASP A 41 1.01 -10.92 67.23
CA ASP A 41 2.42 -11.01 66.86
C ASP A 41 2.65 -9.96 65.83
N HIS A 42 2.97 -8.75 66.32
CA HIS A 42 3.34 -7.66 65.42
C HIS A 42 4.68 -8.05 64.87
N ILE A 43 4.64 -8.57 63.65
CA ILE A 43 5.84 -8.77 62.86
C ILE A 43 6.34 -7.36 62.56
N GLU A 44 7.36 -6.91 63.26
CA GLU A 44 8.09 -5.69 62.90
C GLU A 44 8.82 -5.93 61.59
N VAL A 45 8.27 -5.37 60.50
CA VAL A 45 8.90 -5.42 59.19
C VAL A 45 9.80 -4.18 59.10
N ALA A 46 11.09 -4.38 58.87
CA ALA A 46 12.02 -3.27 58.68
C ALA A 46 11.62 -2.47 57.42
N GLU A 47 11.83 -1.17 57.42
CA GLU A 47 11.54 -0.31 56.24
C GLU A 47 12.23 -0.80 54.94
N THR A 48 13.35 -1.52 55.10
CA THR A 48 14.07 -2.14 53.99
C THR A 48 13.37 -3.35 53.35
N ASP A 49 12.44 -3.97 54.11
CA ASP A 49 11.72 -5.17 53.68
C ASP A 49 10.34 -4.84 53.10
N VAL A 50 9.98 -3.56 53.10
CA VAL A 50 8.71 -3.05 52.55
C VAL A 50 8.96 -2.38 51.23
N MET A 51 8.35 -2.88 50.16
CA MET A 51 8.33 -2.25 48.88
C MET A 51 6.96 -1.64 48.59
N THR A 52 6.93 -0.35 48.36
CA THR A 52 5.69 0.32 47.94
C THR A 52 5.46 0.01 46.45
N LEU A 53 4.39 -0.72 46.19
CA LEU A 53 3.97 -1.01 44.81
C LEU A 53 3.33 0.26 44.23
N GLY A 54 3.96 0.85 43.25
CA GLY A 54 3.37 1.91 42.45
C GLY A 54 2.61 1.32 41.28
N GLU A 55 1.63 2.07 40.76
CA GLU A 55 0.94 1.72 39.55
C GLU A 55 1.93 1.86 38.38
N GLN A 56 2.30 0.76 37.74
CA GLN A 56 3.19 0.73 36.59
C GLN A 56 2.43 0.24 35.37
N GLU A 57 2.48 1.01 34.33
CA GLU A 57 1.89 0.63 33.03
C GLU A 57 2.69 -0.55 32.44
N LEU A 58 2.05 -1.70 32.40
CA LEU A 58 2.62 -2.91 31.79
C LEU A 58 2.24 -2.96 30.32
N THR A 59 3.19 -2.67 29.44
CA THR A 59 3.00 -2.82 28.00
C THR A 59 3.23 -4.29 27.62
N GLN A 60 2.16 -4.97 27.28
CA GLN A 60 2.27 -6.32 26.71
C GLN A 60 2.48 -6.21 25.21
N GLY A 61 3.70 -6.43 24.77
CA GLY A 61 4.05 -6.47 23.34
C GLY A 61 4.06 -7.90 22.81
N VAL A 62 3.56 -8.07 21.59
CA VAL A 62 3.74 -9.31 20.83
C VAL A 62 4.96 -9.14 19.95
N VAL A 63 5.97 -9.97 20.13
CA VAL A 63 7.17 -9.98 19.26
C VAL A 63 6.78 -10.64 17.94
N VAL A 64 6.77 -9.85 16.86
CA VAL A 64 6.53 -10.34 15.49
C VAL A 64 7.84 -10.24 14.72
N SER A 65 8.31 -11.35 14.20
CA SER A 65 9.44 -11.40 13.28
C SER A 65 8.95 -11.62 11.86
N GLY A 66 9.55 -10.94 10.87
CA GLY A 66 9.18 -11.06 9.47
C GLY A 66 10.10 -10.26 8.57
N THR A 67 9.93 -10.45 7.27
CA THR A 67 10.64 -9.70 6.24
C THR A 67 9.72 -8.64 5.67
N LEU A 68 10.18 -7.39 5.63
CA LEU A 68 9.48 -6.30 4.95
C LEU A 68 9.66 -6.45 3.44
N ARG A 69 8.54 -6.47 2.72
CA ARG A 69 8.54 -6.43 1.25
C ARG A 69 7.69 -5.26 0.78
N ALA A 70 8.13 -4.63 -0.30
CA ALA A 70 7.33 -3.59 -0.94
C ALA A 70 6.01 -4.18 -1.44
N VAL A 71 4.90 -3.49 -1.18
CA VAL A 71 3.56 -3.85 -1.68
C VAL A 71 3.50 -3.67 -3.20
N GLN A 72 4.21 -2.67 -3.72
CA GLN A 72 4.33 -2.39 -5.15
C GLN A 72 5.80 -2.21 -5.50
N SER A 73 6.22 -2.82 -6.59
CA SER A 73 7.55 -2.65 -7.17
C SER A 73 7.41 -2.47 -8.68
N ALA A 74 8.21 -1.61 -9.28
CA ALA A 74 8.24 -1.38 -10.72
C ALA A 74 9.66 -1.44 -11.24
N TRP A 75 9.83 -2.09 -12.38
CA TRP A 75 11.09 -2.12 -13.11
C TRP A 75 11.08 -1.03 -14.17
N VAL A 76 11.91 -0.02 -14.01
CA VAL A 76 12.10 1.02 -15.01
C VAL A 76 13.11 0.52 -16.04
N LYS A 77 12.69 0.41 -17.31
CA LYS A 77 13.55 -0.03 -18.41
C LYS A 77 13.71 1.13 -19.41
N ALA A 78 14.93 1.28 -19.94
CA ALA A 78 15.17 2.17 -21.05
C ALA A 78 14.34 1.73 -22.28
N ARG A 79 13.77 2.68 -23.01
CA ARG A 79 13.01 2.44 -24.26
C ARG A 79 13.89 2.39 -25.49
N VAL A 80 15.06 3.02 -25.40
CA VAL A 80 16.06 3.05 -26.48
C VAL A 80 17.39 2.51 -25.97
N ALA A 81 18.22 1.99 -26.89
CA ALA A 81 19.54 1.49 -26.59
C ALA A 81 20.56 2.63 -26.65
N GLY A 82 21.53 2.64 -25.75
CA GLY A 82 22.59 3.64 -25.77
C GLY A 82 23.41 3.65 -24.50
N GLU A 83 24.41 4.53 -24.42
CA GLU A 83 25.23 4.73 -23.28
C GLU A 83 24.52 5.63 -22.25
N LEU A 84 24.50 5.21 -21.00
CA LEU A 84 23.94 6.00 -19.92
C LEU A 84 24.95 7.07 -19.49
N GLN A 85 24.68 8.33 -19.80
CA GLN A 85 25.60 9.44 -19.49
C GLN A 85 25.42 9.98 -18.07
N GLU A 86 24.17 10.11 -17.62
CA GLU A 86 23.87 10.66 -16.30
C GLU A 86 22.90 9.74 -15.57
N PHE A 87 23.29 9.30 -14.39
CA PHE A 87 22.40 8.62 -13.47
C PHE A 87 22.41 9.37 -12.14
N LYS A 88 21.29 10.07 -11.85
CA LYS A 88 21.24 11.06 -10.76
C LYS A 88 20.74 10.50 -9.45
N VAL A 89 20.34 9.24 -9.40
CA VAL A 89 19.73 8.62 -8.23
C VAL A 89 20.60 7.52 -7.68
N ARG A 90 20.54 7.30 -6.36
CA ARG A 90 21.24 6.25 -5.64
C ARG A 90 20.26 5.35 -4.91
N GLU A 91 20.74 4.21 -4.47
CA GLU A 91 19.95 3.32 -3.62
C GLU A 91 19.49 4.04 -2.35
N GLY A 92 18.20 3.94 -2.05
CA GLY A 92 17.58 4.62 -0.91
C GLY A 92 16.98 6.00 -1.23
N ASP A 93 17.22 6.55 -2.42
CA ASP A 93 16.64 7.84 -2.80
C ASP A 93 15.13 7.74 -3.07
N SER A 94 14.40 8.77 -2.65
CA SER A 94 12.99 8.93 -2.97
C SER A 94 12.82 9.63 -4.31
N VAL A 95 12.04 9.03 -5.20
CA VAL A 95 11.77 9.56 -6.55
C VAL A 95 10.29 9.87 -6.73
N LYS A 96 9.99 10.87 -7.57
CA LYS A 96 8.63 11.29 -7.90
C LYS A 96 8.24 10.82 -9.30
N ALA A 97 6.94 10.69 -9.54
CA ALA A 97 6.44 10.43 -10.89
C ALA A 97 6.87 11.54 -11.86
N GLY A 98 7.42 11.16 -13.02
CA GLY A 98 7.97 12.11 -14.00
C GLY A 98 9.38 12.66 -13.70
N GLN A 99 10.01 12.21 -12.63
CA GLN A 99 11.40 12.60 -12.34
C GLN A 99 12.37 11.89 -13.28
N VAL A 100 13.28 12.66 -13.89
CA VAL A 100 14.37 12.11 -14.72
C VAL A 100 15.37 11.40 -13.83
N LEU A 101 15.52 10.10 -14.04
CA LEU A 101 16.43 9.24 -13.28
C LEU A 101 17.80 9.19 -13.93
N GLY A 102 17.83 9.19 -15.24
CA GLY A 102 19.05 9.12 -16.04
C GLY A 102 18.80 9.61 -17.45
N ARG A 103 19.87 9.78 -18.22
CA ARG A 103 19.84 10.19 -19.61
C ARG A 103 20.76 9.29 -20.43
N ILE A 104 20.24 8.80 -21.54
CA ILE A 104 21.00 8.06 -22.55
C ILE A 104 21.62 9.08 -23.51
N ASP A 105 22.80 8.78 -24.06
CA ASP A 105 23.45 9.65 -25.04
C ASP A 105 22.50 9.95 -26.23
N PRO A 106 22.03 11.19 -26.41
CA PRO A 106 21.07 11.54 -27.45
C PRO A 106 21.73 11.76 -28.80
N THR A 107 23.07 11.82 -28.90
CA THR A 107 23.81 12.29 -30.09
C THR A 107 23.41 11.56 -31.36
N GLU A 108 23.28 10.25 -31.31
CA GLU A 108 22.88 9.44 -32.46
C GLU A 108 21.41 9.67 -32.83
N TYR A 109 20.52 9.80 -31.86
CA TYR A 109 19.10 10.07 -32.06
C TYR A 109 18.86 11.48 -32.62
N GLU A 110 19.62 12.48 -32.18
CA GLU A 110 19.59 13.83 -32.73
C GLU A 110 20.00 13.85 -34.20
N ARG A 111 21.05 13.12 -34.56
CA ARG A 111 21.50 13.00 -35.96
C ARG A 111 20.45 12.34 -36.84
N ARG A 112 19.84 11.25 -36.37
CA ARG A 112 18.76 10.55 -37.07
C ARG A 112 17.54 11.43 -37.25
N TYR A 113 17.15 12.13 -36.23
CA TYR A 113 16.02 13.07 -36.29
C TYR A 113 16.31 14.17 -37.32
N ARG A 114 17.48 14.80 -37.27
CA ARG A 114 17.88 15.82 -38.22
C ARG A 114 17.89 15.29 -39.67
N GLN A 115 18.43 14.11 -39.89
CA GLN A 115 18.41 13.47 -41.20
C GLN A 115 16.99 13.26 -41.73
N ALA A 116 16.08 12.75 -40.89
CA ALA A 116 14.68 12.52 -41.25
C ALA A 116 13.96 13.85 -41.53
N GLN A 117 14.26 14.89 -40.75
CA GLN A 117 13.73 16.24 -40.95
C GLN A 117 14.16 16.82 -42.31
N GLU A 118 15.43 16.69 -42.67
CA GLU A 118 15.92 17.14 -43.98
C GLU A 118 15.27 16.38 -45.14
N GLN A 119 15.01 15.09 -44.98
CA GLN A 119 14.25 14.28 -45.96
C GLN A 119 12.81 14.79 -46.12
N ALA A 120 12.15 15.17 -45.02
CA ALA A 120 10.80 15.75 -45.10
C ALA A 120 10.80 17.13 -45.80
N ILE A 121 11.82 17.95 -45.57
CA ILE A 121 12.01 19.25 -46.26
C ILE A 121 12.22 19.03 -47.74
N ALA A 122 13.08 18.07 -48.13
CA ALA A 122 13.30 17.74 -49.55
C ALA A 122 12.01 17.22 -50.23
N ALA A 123 11.27 16.35 -49.56
CA ALA A 123 9.97 15.87 -50.05
C ALA A 123 8.94 16.99 -50.20
N LYS A 124 8.94 17.98 -49.30
CA LYS A 124 8.09 19.16 -49.41
C LYS A 124 8.43 19.98 -50.63
N SER A 125 9.71 20.19 -50.88
CA SER A 125 10.16 20.91 -52.11
C SER A 125 9.72 20.19 -53.40
N GLN A 126 9.69 18.83 -53.35
CA GLN A 126 9.20 18.05 -54.50
C GLN A 126 7.68 18.22 -54.70
N VAL A 127 6.90 18.32 -53.59
CA VAL A 127 5.47 18.67 -53.70
C VAL A 127 5.27 20.05 -54.29
N ASP A 128 6.07 21.05 -53.88
CA ASP A 128 5.96 22.42 -54.41
C ASP A 128 6.27 22.46 -55.91
N ILE A 129 7.24 21.68 -56.37
CA ILE A 129 7.55 21.55 -57.83
C ILE A 129 6.37 20.88 -58.55
N ALA A 130 5.88 19.75 -58.05
CA ALA A 130 4.78 19.02 -58.67
C ALA A 130 3.47 19.85 -58.69
N GLN A 131 3.23 20.65 -57.66
CA GLN A 131 2.08 21.56 -57.59
C GLN A 131 2.18 22.62 -58.70
N LYS A 132 3.32 23.28 -58.82
CA LYS A 132 3.53 24.27 -59.88
C LYS A 132 3.34 23.66 -61.28
N GLN A 133 3.84 22.43 -61.50
CA GLN A 133 3.66 21.72 -62.76
C GLN A 133 2.19 21.43 -63.06
N TYR A 134 1.43 21.00 -62.04
CA TYR A 134 0.00 20.77 -62.16
C TYR A 134 -0.77 22.07 -62.47
N ASP A 135 -0.45 23.17 -61.76
CA ASP A 135 -1.10 24.47 -61.95
C ASP A 135 -0.85 25.00 -63.36
N ASN A 136 0.40 24.91 -63.84
CA ASN A 136 0.76 25.28 -65.23
C ASN A 136 0.01 24.44 -66.24
N ASN A 137 -0.01 23.11 -66.12
CA ASN A 137 -0.73 22.21 -67.00
C ASN A 137 -2.22 22.50 -67.02
N GLN A 138 -2.82 22.81 -65.85
CA GLN A 138 -4.23 23.19 -65.73
C GLN A 138 -4.55 24.45 -66.55
N ALA A 139 -3.69 25.48 -66.50
CA ALA A 139 -3.86 26.69 -67.28
C ALA A 139 -3.73 26.41 -68.79
N LEU A 140 -2.77 25.56 -69.21
CA LEU A 140 -2.55 25.20 -70.62
C LEU A 140 -3.67 24.36 -71.21
N VAL A 141 -4.30 23.45 -70.41
CA VAL A 141 -5.48 22.69 -70.86
C VAL A 141 -6.68 23.62 -71.05
N GLN A 142 -6.89 24.61 -70.18
CA GLN A 142 -7.97 25.59 -70.32
C GLN A 142 -7.83 26.41 -71.60
N GLN A 143 -6.60 26.65 -72.05
CA GLN A 143 -6.30 27.35 -73.25
C GLN A 143 -6.26 26.41 -74.50
N GLY A 144 -6.44 25.10 -74.29
CA GLY A 144 -6.44 24.11 -75.38
C GLY A 144 -5.06 23.71 -75.92
N PHE A 145 -3.95 24.09 -75.27
CA PHE A 145 -2.59 23.81 -75.71
C PHE A 145 -2.10 22.40 -75.37
N ILE A 146 -2.64 21.75 -74.38
CA ILE A 146 -2.27 20.37 -74.01
C ILE A 146 -3.51 19.49 -73.75
N SER A 147 -3.31 18.15 -73.76
CA SER A 147 -4.37 17.18 -73.55
C SER A 147 -4.77 17.03 -72.07
N LYS A 148 -6.01 16.57 -71.81
CA LYS A 148 -6.44 16.20 -70.50
C LYS A 148 -5.56 15.12 -69.87
N THR A 149 -5.06 14.17 -70.66
CA THR A 149 -4.15 13.11 -70.20
C THR A 149 -2.85 13.69 -69.62
N ALA A 150 -2.32 14.80 -70.19
CA ALA A 150 -1.15 15.46 -69.65
C ALA A 150 -1.45 16.12 -68.26
N LEU A 151 -2.64 16.69 -68.12
CA LEU A 151 -3.11 17.20 -66.80
C LEU A 151 -3.24 16.09 -65.79
N ASP A 152 -3.91 14.98 -66.14
CA ASP A 152 -4.07 13.81 -65.25
C ASP A 152 -2.73 13.23 -64.79
N THR A 153 -1.75 13.17 -65.71
CA THR A 153 -0.38 12.74 -65.38
C THR A 153 0.27 13.65 -64.34
N SER A 154 0.12 14.99 -64.48
CA SER A 154 0.66 15.93 -63.48
C SER A 154 -0.09 15.86 -62.13
N LEU A 155 -1.38 15.58 -62.15
CA LEU A 155 -2.17 15.34 -60.91
C LEU A 155 -1.66 14.09 -60.17
N PHE A 156 -1.43 12.99 -60.89
CA PHE A 156 -0.88 11.78 -60.26
C PHE A 156 0.55 11.99 -59.76
N SER A 157 1.36 12.78 -60.43
CA SER A 157 2.70 13.15 -59.96
C SER A 157 2.62 13.96 -58.65
N LEU A 158 1.71 14.93 -58.58
CA LEU A 158 1.46 15.70 -57.36
C LEU A 158 0.98 14.80 -56.19
N GLN A 159 0.03 13.92 -56.46
CA GLN A 159 -0.45 12.99 -55.43
C GLN A 159 0.66 12.05 -54.93
N SER A 160 1.52 11.57 -55.82
CA SER A 160 2.69 10.77 -55.46
C SER A 160 3.68 11.54 -54.60
N ALA A 161 4.00 12.81 -54.98
CA ALA A 161 4.87 13.66 -54.19
C ALA A 161 4.30 13.95 -52.78
N GLN A 162 2.98 14.21 -52.71
CA GLN A 162 2.30 14.37 -51.41
C GLN A 162 2.33 13.11 -50.55
N ALA A 163 2.20 11.93 -51.15
CA ALA A 163 2.32 10.66 -50.41
C ALA A 163 3.75 10.46 -49.86
N THR A 164 4.76 10.80 -50.68
CA THR A 164 6.18 10.76 -50.27
C THR A 164 6.47 11.74 -49.14
N LEU A 165 5.90 12.94 -49.15
CA LEU A 165 6.01 13.92 -48.08
C LEU A 165 5.41 13.37 -46.78
N ARG A 166 4.20 12.79 -46.83
CA ARG A 166 3.58 12.19 -45.64
C ARG A 166 4.43 11.06 -45.04
N ALA A 167 5.01 10.22 -45.91
CA ALA A 167 5.90 9.14 -45.46
C ALA A 167 7.18 9.69 -44.81
N ALA A 168 7.81 10.74 -45.40
CA ALA A 168 8.98 11.38 -44.82
C ALA A 168 8.67 12.06 -43.46
N GLN A 169 7.52 12.73 -43.37
CA GLN A 169 7.06 13.34 -42.10
C GLN A 169 6.84 12.29 -41.01
N ALA A 170 6.19 11.18 -41.32
CA ALA A 170 6.02 10.07 -40.38
C ALA A 170 7.38 9.50 -39.96
N GLY A 171 8.35 9.40 -40.86
CA GLY A 171 9.71 8.98 -40.51
C GLY A 171 10.41 9.96 -39.55
N ALA A 172 10.23 11.27 -39.75
CA ALA A 172 10.77 12.29 -38.86
C ALA A 172 10.11 12.23 -37.45
N GLU A 173 8.81 11.96 -37.39
CA GLU A 173 8.09 11.78 -36.12
C GLU A 173 8.60 10.57 -35.32
N VAL A 174 8.82 9.43 -35.98
CA VAL A 174 9.42 8.24 -35.36
C VAL A 174 10.82 8.53 -34.82
N ALA A 175 11.65 9.23 -35.58
CA ALA A 175 12.99 9.61 -35.17
C ALA A 175 12.95 10.60 -33.97
N HIS A 176 12.01 11.56 -33.99
CA HIS A 176 11.79 12.48 -32.87
C HIS A 176 11.36 11.72 -31.60
N LYS A 177 10.45 10.77 -31.74
CA LYS A 177 10.00 9.94 -30.59
C LYS A 177 11.16 9.14 -29.97
N SER A 178 12.04 8.59 -30.81
CA SER A 178 13.23 7.89 -30.32
C SER A 178 14.21 8.81 -29.57
N LEU A 179 14.30 10.08 -29.99
CA LEU A 179 15.06 11.11 -29.27
C LEU A 179 14.44 11.46 -27.92
N GLU A 180 13.12 11.64 -27.87
CA GLU A 180 12.41 11.87 -26.60
C GLU A 180 12.57 10.71 -25.63
N ASP A 181 12.53 9.48 -26.12
CA ASP A 181 12.66 8.26 -25.30
C ASP A 181 14.11 8.03 -24.79
N SER A 182 15.08 8.87 -25.19
CA SER A 182 16.46 8.85 -24.68
C SER A 182 16.65 9.61 -23.35
N VAL A 183 15.61 10.28 -22.86
CA VAL A 183 15.63 11.09 -21.62
C VAL A 183 14.81 10.46 -20.53
#